data_18d910eb5b2e447b7f46a02b1492e51f
#
_entry.id   18d910eb5b2e447b7f46a02b1492e51f
#
_cell.length_a   1.000
_cell.length_b   1.000
_cell.length_c   1.000
_cell.angle_alpha   90.00
_cell.angle_beta   90.00
_cell.angle_gamma   90.00
#
_symmetry.space_group_name_H-M   'P 1'
#
loop_
_entity.id
_entity.type
_entity.pdbx_description
1 polymer ?
#
loop_
_entity_poly.entity_id
_entity_poly.type
_entity_poly.pdbx_seq_one_letter_code
_entity_poly.pdbx_strand_id
1 'polypeptide(L)'
;MIHLVDDQRLSAILRAGAPQDPDVVVFTTGYWYVRLCQAVLSAAQPATLSGPFLDLPEPMRSRAIDALLALPDSIGLVSLRDLGPTIGRLRARHQLNILAMEALGAAIHLDAHVHLSVNSPKLESALEDEGLTFVVS
;
A
#
# COMPACT_ATOMS: atom_id res chain seq x y z
N MET A 1 14.66 -8.17 1.25
CA MET A 1 13.27 -8.52 1.62
C MET A 1 12.32 -7.49 1.05
N ILE A 2 11.23 -7.95 0.48
CA ILE A 2 10.22 -7.04 -0.11
C ILE A 2 9.03 -6.95 0.83
N HIS A 3 8.68 -5.72 1.19
CA HIS A 3 7.50 -5.43 1.99
C HIS A 3 6.44 -4.75 1.11
N LEU A 4 5.25 -5.33 1.06
CA LEU A 4 4.09 -4.72 0.43
C LEU A 4 3.27 -4.03 1.52
N VAL A 5 3.09 -2.73 1.41
CA VAL A 5 2.46 -1.91 2.46
C VAL A 5 1.14 -1.35 2.00
N ASP A 6 0.17 -1.25 2.91
CA ASP A 6 -1.12 -0.64 2.63
C ASP A 6 -1.05 0.90 2.62
N ASP A 7 -2.20 1.54 2.40
CA ASP A 7 -2.30 2.99 2.28
C ASP A 7 -1.90 3.72 3.58
N GLN A 8 -2.30 3.22 4.74
CA GLN A 8 -1.93 3.85 6.02
C GLN A 8 -0.44 3.73 6.30
N ARG A 9 0.15 2.58 5.98
CA ARG A 9 1.59 2.37 6.15
C ARG A 9 2.38 3.22 5.15
N LEU A 10 1.90 3.30 3.92
CA LEU A 10 2.49 4.20 2.92
C LEU A 10 2.46 5.64 3.40
N SER A 11 1.33 6.09 3.94
CA SER A 11 1.19 7.42 4.54
C SER A 11 2.26 7.66 5.61
N ALA A 12 2.44 6.71 6.51
CA ALA A 12 3.44 6.82 7.57
C ALA A 12 4.87 6.96 7.01
N ILE A 13 5.20 6.19 5.99
CA ILE A 13 6.51 6.24 5.34
C ILE A 13 6.74 7.61 4.69
N LEU A 14 5.77 8.11 3.95
CA LEU A 14 5.89 9.40 3.26
C LEU A 14 5.98 10.57 4.24
N ARG A 15 5.26 10.50 5.36
CA ARG A 15 5.30 11.54 6.40
C ARG A 15 6.61 11.55 7.18
N ALA A 16 7.19 10.38 7.39
CA ALA A 16 8.42 10.27 8.16
C ALA A 16 9.60 10.98 7.48
N GLY A 17 9.66 10.95 6.15
CA GLY A 17 10.73 11.57 5.38
C GLY A 17 12.12 11.02 5.67
N ALA A 18 12.20 9.90 6.40
CA ALA A 18 13.47 9.30 6.79
C ALA A 18 13.91 8.25 5.77
N PRO A 19 15.21 7.97 5.67
CA PRO A 19 15.70 6.86 4.86
C PRO A 19 15.08 5.55 5.35
N GLN A 20 14.71 4.70 4.42
CA GLN A 20 14.21 3.37 4.74
C GLN A 20 15.38 2.44 5.03
N ASP A 21 15.07 1.33 5.71
CA ASP A 21 16.04 0.26 5.92
C ASP A 21 16.59 -0.19 4.56
N PRO A 22 17.92 -0.14 4.33
CA PRO A 22 18.48 -0.52 3.05
C PRO A 22 18.28 -2.00 2.69
N ASP A 23 17.99 -2.84 3.70
CA ASP A 23 17.73 -4.27 3.47
C ASP A 23 16.28 -4.54 3.08
N VAL A 24 15.43 -3.54 3.08
CA VAL A 24 14.00 -3.67 2.77
C VAL A 24 13.66 -2.85 1.54
N VAL A 25 13.02 -3.50 0.58
CA VAL A 25 12.44 -2.84 -0.59
C VAL A 25 10.95 -2.70 -0.35
N VAL A 26 10.43 -1.49 -0.45
CA VAL A 26 9.02 -1.20 -0.19
C VAL A 26 8.25 -1.08 -1.49
N PHE A 27 7.13 -1.79 -1.55
CA PHE A 27 6.13 -1.69 -2.61
C PHE A 27 4.77 -1.38 -2.01
N THR A 28 3.92 -0.76 -2.81
CA THR A 28 2.48 -0.65 -2.52
C THR A 28 1.71 -0.99 -3.79
N THR A 29 0.37 -1.04 -3.70
CA THR A 29 -0.46 -1.29 -4.87
C THR A 29 -0.96 0.01 -5.48
N GLY A 30 -1.37 -0.03 -6.74
CA GLY A 30 -1.97 1.11 -7.40
C GLY A 30 -3.22 1.61 -6.69
N TYR A 31 -4.09 0.68 -6.23
CA TYR A 31 -5.31 1.06 -5.51
C TYR A 31 -5.03 1.71 -4.16
N TRP A 32 -4.11 1.17 -3.39
CA TRP A 32 -3.73 1.80 -2.11
C TRP A 32 -3.15 3.18 -2.33
N TYR A 33 -2.30 3.32 -3.34
CA TYR A 33 -1.74 4.62 -3.69
C TYR A 33 -2.82 5.62 -4.09
N VAL A 34 -3.75 5.21 -4.97
CA VAL A 34 -4.86 6.07 -5.42
C VAL A 34 -5.76 6.46 -4.24
N ARG A 35 -6.05 5.53 -3.33
CA ARG A 35 -6.85 5.85 -2.14
C ARG A 35 -6.18 6.90 -1.26
N LEU A 36 -4.88 6.80 -1.08
CA LEU A 36 -4.15 7.81 -0.32
C LEU A 36 -4.18 9.17 -1.03
N CYS A 37 -3.95 9.20 -2.32
CA CYS A 37 -4.04 10.42 -3.11
C CYS A 37 -5.43 11.06 -3.02
N GLN A 38 -6.48 10.27 -3.16
CA GLN A 38 -7.87 10.77 -3.06
C GLN A 38 -8.13 11.35 -1.66
N ALA A 39 -7.69 10.66 -0.63
CA ALA A 39 -7.92 11.11 0.74
C ALA A 39 -7.21 12.44 1.04
N VAL A 40 -5.95 12.58 0.62
CA VAL A 40 -5.13 13.75 0.95
C VAL A 40 -5.45 14.93 0.04
N LEU A 41 -5.58 14.69 -1.27
CA LEU A 41 -5.70 15.77 -2.25
C LEU A 41 -7.12 16.29 -2.42
N SER A 42 -8.16 15.52 -2.07
CA SER A 42 -9.55 15.93 -2.20
C SER A 42 -10.27 16.06 -0.85
N ALA A 43 -9.56 15.96 0.27
CA ALA A 43 -10.17 16.03 1.58
C ALA A 43 -10.66 17.44 1.90
N ALA A 44 -11.96 17.57 2.23
CA ALA A 44 -12.53 18.80 2.76
C ALA A 44 -12.27 18.92 4.27
N GLN A 45 -12.17 17.79 4.97
CA GLN A 45 -11.91 17.73 6.41
C GLN A 45 -10.97 16.56 6.71
N PRO A 46 -10.17 16.67 7.79
CA PRO A 46 -9.30 15.57 8.21
C PRO A 46 -10.12 14.30 8.51
N ALA A 47 -9.60 13.16 8.06
CA ALA A 47 -10.14 11.84 8.31
C ALA A 47 -8.99 10.89 8.64
N THR A 48 -9.28 9.61 8.81
CA THR A 48 -8.28 8.62 9.23
C THR A 48 -7.03 8.62 8.32
N LEU A 49 -7.23 8.71 7.02
CA LEU A 49 -6.13 8.63 6.06
C LEU A 49 -5.55 10.01 5.73
N SER A 50 -6.38 11.05 5.67
CA SER A 50 -5.95 12.41 5.31
C SER A 50 -5.43 13.21 6.51
N GLY A 51 -6.00 13.01 7.70
CA GLY A 51 -5.67 13.79 8.89
C GLY A 51 -4.19 13.83 9.22
N PRO A 52 -3.48 12.69 9.26
CA PRO A 52 -2.06 12.69 9.56
C PRO A 52 -1.21 13.56 8.62
N PHE A 53 -1.59 13.67 7.34
CA PHE A 53 -0.93 14.58 6.40
C PHE A 53 -1.27 16.04 6.69
N LEU A 54 -2.56 16.33 6.84
CA LEU A 54 -3.04 17.70 6.98
C LEU A 54 -2.64 18.32 8.32
N ASP A 55 -2.41 17.50 9.34
CA ASP A 55 -2.02 17.94 10.68
C ASP A 55 -0.51 18.19 10.80
N LEU A 56 0.29 17.84 9.79
CA LEU A 56 1.71 18.12 9.79
C LEU A 56 1.97 19.63 9.74
N PRO A 57 2.94 20.13 10.52
CA PRO A 57 3.35 21.53 10.41
C PRO A 57 4.09 21.77 9.09
N GLU A 58 4.01 23.01 8.59
CA GLU A 58 4.87 23.45 7.51
C GLU A 58 6.32 23.56 8.02
N PRO A 59 7.34 23.23 7.24
CA PRO A 59 7.32 22.75 5.85
C PRO A 59 7.18 21.23 5.68
N MET A 60 6.97 20.50 6.77
CA MET A 60 6.87 19.03 6.74
C MET A 60 5.68 18.57 5.91
N ARG A 61 4.55 19.26 6.04
CA ARG A 61 3.34 18.95 5.26
C ARG A 61 3.59 19.09 3.77
N SER A 62 4.20 20.17 3.33
CA SER A 62 4.51 20.38 1.91
C SER A 62 5.44 19.30 1.38
N ARG A 63 6.45 18.92 2.14
CA ARG A 63 7.38 17.86 1.76
C ARG A 63 6.67 16.50 1.63
N ALA A 64 5.79 16.18 2.56
CA ALA A 64 5.06 14.93 2.53
C ALA A 64 4.09 14.88 1.33
N ILE A 65 3.41 15.98 1.05
CA ILE A 65 2.51 16.08 -0.11
C ILE A 65 3.31 15.99 -1.42
N ASP A 66 4.46 16.62 -1.51
CA ASP A 66 5.32 16.50 -2.69
C ASP A 66 5.74 15.05 -2.93
N ALA A 67 6.09 14.32 -1.86
CA ALA A 67 6.44 12.90 -1.95
C ALA A 67 5.25 12.04 -2.38
N LEU A 68 4.02 12.43 -2.00
CA LEU A 68 2.82 11.74 -2.45
C LEU A 68 2.55 11.98 -3.94
N LEU A 69 2.73 13.23 -4.41
CA LEU A 69 2.50 13.61 -5.81
C LEU A 69 3.52 12.99 -6.75
N ALA A 70 4.73 12.77 -6.29
CA ALA A 70 5.81 12.16 -7.05
C ALA A 70 6.50 11.13 -6.16
N LEU A 71 5.97 9.91 -6.14
CA LEU A 71 6.50 8.85 -5.29
C LEU A 71 8.02 8.71 -5.49
N PRO A 72 8.79 8.63 -4.39
CA PRO A 72 10.22 8.35 -4.49
C PRO A 72 10.47 7.01 -5.20
N ASP A 73 11.56 6.94 -5.94
CA ASP A 73 11.95 5.70 -6.64
C ASP A 73 12.19 4.53 -5.69
N SER A 74 12.41 4.82 -4.40
CA SER A 74 12.55 3.80 -3.36
C SER A 74 11.24 3.07 -3.04
N ILE A 75 10.10 3.58 -3.51
CA ILE A 75 8.79 2.93 -3.33
C ILE A 75 8.31 2.43 -4.69
N GLY A 76 8.17 1.13 -4.82
CA GLY A 76 7.74 0.51 -6.06
C GLY A 76 6.23 0.32 -6.16
N LEU A 77 5.75 0.26 -7.39
CA LEU A 77 4.38 -0.12 -7.72
C LEU A 77 4.45 -1.23 -8.77
N VAL A 78 3.65 -2.27 -8.59
CA VAL A 78 3.53 -3.31 -9.62
C VAL A 78 2.42 -2.90 -10.57
N SER A 79 2.73 -2.88 -11.86
CA SER A 79 1.77 -2.53 -12.89
C SER A 79 0.62 -3.53 -12.96
N LEU A 80 -0.61 -3.04 -13.09
CA LEU A 80 -1.77 -3.89 -13.35
C LEU A 80 -1.62 -4.68 -14.65
N ARG A 81 -0.84 -4.19 -15.58
CA ARG A 81 -0.51 -4.91 -16.80
C ARG A 81 0.19 -6.24 -16.47
N ASP A 82 1.09 -6.23 -15.49
CA ASP A 82 1.81 -7.42 -15.07
C ASP A 82 0.95 -8.32 -14.17
N LEU A 83 0.06 -7.73 -13.39
CA LEU A 83 -0.79 -8.47 -12.44
C LEU A 83 -2.07 -9.02 -13.04
N GLY A 84 -2.53 -8.48 -14.17
CA GLY A 84 -3.82 -8.85 -14.76
C GLY A 84 -4.03 -10.35 -14.91
N PRO A 85 -3.10 -11.09 -15.54
CA PRO A 85 -3.26 -12.55 -15.68
C PRO A 85 -3.30 -13.28 -14.34
N THR A 86 -2.47 -12.87 -13.38
CA THR A 86 -2.45 -13.47 -12.04
C THR A 86 -3.76 -13.22 -11.31
N ILE A 87 -4.27 -11.98 -11.33
CA ILE A 87 -5.54 -11.61 -10.71
C ILE A 87 -6.69 -12.41 -11.35
N GLY A 88 -6.68 -12.54 -12.67
CA GLY A 88 -7.69 -13.32 -13.37
C GLY A 88 -7.73 -14.79 -12.91
N ARG A 89 -6.56 -15.39 -12.72
CA ARG A 89 -6.48 -16.78 -12.23
C ARG A 89 -6.88 -16.91 -10.78
N LEU A 90 -6.52 -15.93 -9.95
CA LEU A 90 -6.84 -15.94 -8.51
C LEU A 90 -8.35 -15.86 -8.26
N ARG A 91 -9.10 -15.26 -9.17
CA ARG A 91 -10.55 -15.14 -9.04
C ARG A 91 -11.24 -16.50 -8.89
N ALA A 92 -10.67 -17.55 -9.45
CA ALA A 92 -11.22 -18.89 -9.34
C ALA A 92 -11.10 -19.47 -7.92
N ARG A 93 -10.12 -19.01 -7.13
CA ARG A 93 -9.84 -19.54 -5.80
C ARG A 93 -10.28 -18.62 -4.67
N HIS A 94 -10.33 -17.31 -4.93
CA HIS A 94 -10.57 -16.32 -3.90
C HIS A 94 -11.66 -15.34 -4.30
N GLN A 95 -12.58 -15.08 -3.37
CA GLN A 95 -13.66 -14.10 -3.55
C GLN A 95 -13.32 -12.82 -2.81
N LEU A 96 -12.56 -11.95 -3.47
CA LEU A 96 -12.10 -10.69 -2.92
C LEU A 96 -12.56 -9.54 -3.82
N ASN A 97 -12.70 -8.34 -3.23
CA ASN A 97 -12.90 -7.14 -4.05
C ASN A 97 -11.61 -6.83 -4.82
N ILE A 98 -11.69 -5.89 -5.76
CA ILE A 98 -10.55 -5.60 -6.65
C ILE A 98 -9.34 -5.05 -5.87
N LEU A 99 -9.56 -4.26 -4.82
CA LEU A 99 -8.47 -3.76 -3.97
C LEU A 99 -7.68 -4.91 -3.34
N ALA A 100 -8.39 -5.86 -2.73
CA ALA A 100 -7.76 -7.01 -2.08
C ALA A 100 -7.16 -7.97 -3.10
N MET A 101 -7.77 -8.15 -4.27
CA MET A 101 -7.23 -8.98 -5.35
C MET A 101 -5.92 -8.41 -5.89
N GLU A 102 -5.82 -7.10 -6.05
CA GLU A 102 -4.57 -6.48 -6.45
C GLU A 102 -3.49 -6.70 -5.39
N ALA A 103 -3.84 -6.53 -4.12
CA ALA A 103 -2.90 -6.75 -3.02
C ALA A 103 -2.39 -8.19 -3.00
N LEU A 104 -3.29 -9.16 -3.15
CA LEU A 104 -2.93 -10.58 -3.20
C LEU A 104 -2.04 -10.88 -4.41
N GLY A 105 -2.43 -10.39 -5.58
CA GLY A 105 -1.66 -10.59 -6.81
C GLY A 105 -0.27 -9.98 -6.73
N ALA A 106 -0.16 -8.77 -6.19
CA ALA A 106 1.13 -8.10 -5.99
C ALA A 106 2.01 -8.87 -5.02
N ALA A 107 1.44 -9.34 -3.90
CA ALA A 107 2.16 -10.12 -2.91
C ALA A 107 2.74 -11.41 -3.50
N ILE A 108 1.96 -12.11 -4.33
CA ILE A 108 2.42 -13.32 -5.02
C ILE A 108 3.52 -12.98 -6.02
N HIS A 109 3.29 -11.97 -6.84
CA HIS A 109 4.24 -11.57 -7.89
C HIS A 109 5.61 -11.20 -7.32
N LEU A 110 5.61 -10.53 -6.17
CA LEU A 110 6.81 -10.04 -5.51
C LEU A 110 7.38 -11.02 -4.48
N ASP A 111 6.64 -12.06 -4.13
CA ASP A 111 6.94 -12.92 -2.97
C ASP A 111 7.17 -12.04 -1.72
N ALA A 112 6.25 -11.13 -1.48
CA ALA A 112 6.40 -10.08 -0.49
C ALA A 112 5.84 -10.48 0.88
N HIS A 113 6.40 -9.85 1.92
CA HIS A 113 5.80 -9.83 3.25
C HIS A 113 4.83 -8.64 3.30
N VAL A 114 3.57 -8.88 3.68
CA VAL A 114 2.51 -7.87 3.59
C VAL A 114 2.32 -7.20 4.95
N HIS A 115 2.31 -5.87 4.95
CA HIS A 115 2.03 -5.07 6.14
C HIS A 115 0.66 -4.42 6.01
N LEU A 116 -0.28 -4.85 6.84
CA LEU A 116 -1.64 -4.30 6.92
C LEU A 116 -1.77 -3.45 8.19
N SER A 117 -2.43 -2.32 8.08
CA SER A 117 -2.68 -1.44 9.23
C SER A 117 -3.99 -1.76 9.94
N VAL A 118 -4.89 -2.45 9.25
CA VAL A 118 -6.20 -2.86 9.79
C VAL A 118 -6.45 -4.32 9.44
N ASN A 119 -7.25 -4.98 10.27
CA ASN A 119 -7.67 -6.35 10.00
C ASN A 119 -8.48 -6.42 8.70
N SER A 120 -8.14 -7.39 7.87
CA SER A 120 -8.84 -7.70 6.62
C SER A 120 -8.94 -9.23 6.50
N PRO A 121 -9.91 -9.85 7.21
CA PRO A 121 -9.93 -11.31 7.37
C PRO A 121 -9.91 -12.09 6.06
N LYS A 122 -10.64 -11.61 5.04
CA LYS A 122 -10.67 -12.30 3.75
C LYS A 122 -9.32 -12.26 3.04
N LEU A 123 -8.65 -11.09 3.05
CA LEU A 123 -7.32 -10.97 2.47
C LEU A 123 -6.30 -11.76 3.26
N GLU A 124 -6.35 -11.70 4.59
CA GLU A 124 -5.44 -12.45 5.46
C GLU A 124 -5.55 -13.95 5.21
N SER A 125 -6.78 -14.47 5.11
CA SER A 125 -7.01 -15.88 4.79
C SER A 125 -6.46 -16.26 3.43
N ALA A 126 -6.64 -15.41 2.43
CA ALA A 126 -6.13 -15.65 1.08
C ALA A 126 -4.60 -15.64 1.06
N LEU A 127 -3.97 -14.71 1.79
CA LEU A 127 -2.51 -14.66 1.91
C LEU A 127 -1.97 -15.95 2.53
N GLU A 128 -2.61 -16.46 3.59
CA GLU A 128 -2.24 -17.73 4.22
C GLU A 128 -2.38 -18.90 3.24
N ASP A 129 -3.50 -18.95 2.51
CA ASP A 129 -3.75 -20.00 1.54
C ASP A 129 -2.69 -20.04 0.43
N GLU A 130 -2.14 -18.89 0.06
CA GLU A 130 -1.09 -18.78 -0.96
C GLU A 130 0.32 -18.90 -0.38
N GLY A 131 0.45 -19.18 0.90
CA GLY A 131 1.76 -19.39 1.54
C GLY A 131 2.54 -18.11 1.79
N LEU A 132 1.88 -16.96 1.84
CA LEU A 132 2.52 -15.67 2.06
C LEU A 132 2.47 -15.28 3.53
N THR A 133 3.45 -14.49 3.94
CA THR A 133 3.51 -13.96 5.31
C THR A 133 2.96 -12.54 5.36
N PHE A 134 2.36 -12.20 6.51
CA PHE A 134 1.82 -10.86 6.71
C PHE A 134 1.82 -10.50 8.19
N VAL A 135 1.69 -9.22 8.48
CA VAL A 135 1.50 -8.68 9.82
C VAL A 135 0.43 -7.60 9.78
N VAL A 136 -0.37 -7.53 10.84
CA VAL A 136 -1.35 -6.47 11.06
C VAL A 136 -0.91 -5.66 12.27
N SER A 137 -0.65 -4.37 12.07
CA SER A 137 -0.16 -3.52 13.16
C SER A 137 -0.64 -2.07 13.09
#